data_c340aaa287d473bd9a381f65111a5c16
#
_entry.id   c340aaa287d473bd9a381f65111a5c16
#
_cell.length_a   1.000
_cell.length_b   1.000
_cell.length_c   1.000
_cell.angle_alpha   90.00
_cell.angle_beta   90.00
_cell.angle_gamma   90.00
#
_symmetry.space_group_name_H-M   'P 1'
#
loop_
_entity.id
_entity.type
_entity.pdbx_description
1 polymer ?
#
loop_
_entity_poly.entity_id
_entity_poly.type
_entity_poly.pdbx_seq_one_letter_code
_entity_poly.pdbx_strand_id
1 'polypeptide(L)'
;MGKNVVVLGTQWGDEGKGKIVDLLTEHAAAVVRYQGGHNAGHTLVIDGEKTVLHLIPSGVLREGVQCLIGNGVVVAPDALLREIIKLEEKGVPVRERLRISPSCPLILSFHVALDQAREKARGELKIGTTGRGIGPAYEDKVARRGLRVGDLLNMPRFEAKLRELVDYHNFMLVGFYKEPAIDFDKTLAECKEYAELLKPLMLDVTAELHDLRRAGKDIMFEGAQGSLLDIDHGTYPYVTSSNTTAGGVATGSGVGPMFLDYILGITKAYTTRVGSGPFPTELFDDVGAHLAKQGPEFGATTGRARRCGWFDAVILRRAIDVNSISGICLTKLDVLDGLETINICVGYKDANGVDVAPTDADSYVGLQPVYEEVPGWTESTVGAKTLEELPANARAYMTRVEELIGAPIDIISTGPDRNETIVLRHPCA
;
A
#
# COMPACT_ATOMS: atom_id res chain seq x y z
N MET A 1 18.31 12.58 18.08
CA MET A 1 17.67 12.98 16.81
C MET A 1 16.42 12.15 16.70
N GLY A 2 15.32 12.73 16.19
CA GLY A 2 14.14 11.95 15.88
C GLY A 2 14.40 10.90 14.80
N LYS A 3 13.63 9.82 14.82
CA LYS A 3 13.74 8.71 13.86
C LYS A 3 12.76 8.87 12.69
N ASN A 4 13.20 8.52 11.51
CA ASN A 4 12.40 8.50 10.28
C ASN A 4 12.18 7.05 9.89
N VAL A 5 10.98 6.56 10.15
CA VAL A 5 10.60 5.15 9.96
C VAL A 5 9.73 5.01 8.72
N VAL A 6 10.09 4.07 7.85
CA VAL A 6 9.25 3.67 6.70
C VAL A 6 8.49 2.41 7.06
N VAL A 7 7.18 2.40 6.82
CA VAL A 7 6.32 1.22 6.95
C VAL A 7 5.79 0.87 5.57
N LEU A 8 6.21 -0.27 5.04
CA LEU A 8 5.82 -0.72 3.70
C LEU A 8 5.42 -2.21 3.68
N GLY A 9 4.64 -2.59 2.67
CA GLY A 9 4.28 -4.00 2.44
C GLY A 9 5.36 -4.73 1.65
N THR A 10 5.61 -5.97 2.01
CA THR A 10 6.66 -6.80 1.38
C THR A 10 6.13 -7.74 0.30
N GLN A 11 4.82 -7.98 0.27
CA GLN A 11 4.15 -8.93 -0.61
C GLN A 11 3.31 -8.19 -1.68
N TRP A 12 2.14 -8.69 -2.04
CA TRP A 12 1.21 -8.07 -3.02
C TRP A 12 0.16 -7.15 -2.37
N GLY A 13 0.48 -6.49 -1.28
CA GLY A 13 -0.45 -5.60 -0.57
C GLY A 13 -1.34 -6.35 0.43
N ASP A 14 -2.18 -5.57 1.11
CA ASP A 14 -3.13 -6.09 2.12
C ASP A 14 -2.48 -6.82 3.31
N GLU A 15 -1.20 -6.52 3.61
CA GLU A 15 -0.45 -7.13 4.71
C GLU A 15 -0.87 -6.64 6.12
N GLY A 16 -1.77 -5.65 6.21
CA GLY A 16 -2.23 -5.10 7.49
C GLY A 16 -1.44 -3.86 7.97
N LYS A 17 -0.87 -3.11 7.04
CA LYS A 17 -0.06 -1.91 7.33
C LYS A 17 -0.74 -0.88 8.23
N GLY A 18 -2.04 -0.61 8.00
CA GLY A 18 -2.77 0.44 8.72
C GLY A 18 -2.71 0.27 10.24
N LYS A 19 -2.97 -0.93 10.76
CA LYS A 19 -2.87 -1.24 12.20
C LYS A 19 -1.49 -0.89 12.77
N ILE A 20 -0.44 -1.28 12.06
CA ILE A 20 0.94 -1.10 12.53
C ILE A 20 1.37 0.35 12.44
N VAL A 21 0.98 1.08 11.40
CA VAL A 21 1.19 2.53 11.31
C VAL A 21 0.51 3.23 12.48
N ASP A 22 -0.76 2.93 12.76
CA ASP A 22 -1.48 3.52 13.88
C ASP A 22 -0.81 3.21 15.24
N LEU A 23 -0.37 1.97 15.45
CA LEU A 23 0.38 1.57 16.66
C LEU A 23 1.65 2.43 16.83
N LEU A 24 2.44 2.54 15.77
CA LEU A 24 3.73 3.23 15.83
C LEU A 24 3.61 4.77 15.83
N THR A 25 2.45 5.31 15.45
CA THR A 25 2.23 6.77 15.44
C THR A 25 2.13 7.41 16.83
N GLU A 26 2.12 6.62 17.90
CA GLU A 26 2.08 7.17 19.28
C GLU A 26 3.22 8.14 19.57
N HIS A 27 4.38 7.95 18.91
CA HIS A 27 5.56 8.81 19.10
C HIS A 27 5.85 9.70 17.89
N ALA A 28 5.12 9.53 16.79
CA ALA A 28 5.38 10.28 15.55
C ALA A 28 4.76 11.69 15.61
N ALA A 29 5.52 12.70 15.22
CA ALA A 29 5.00 14.05 15.00
C ALA A 29 4.26 14.19 13.66
N ALA A 30 4.62 13.37 12.66
CA ALA A 30 3.97 13.35 11.37
C ALA A 30 3.89 11.95 10.76
N VAL A 31 2.82 11.70 9.98
CA VAL A 31 2.65 10.53 9.11
C VAL A 31 2.51 10.99 7.67
N VAL A 32 3.29 10.41 6.77
CA VAL A 32 3.42 10.85 5.38
C VAL A 32 3.04 9.73 4.42
N ARG A 33 2.03 9.95 3.58
CA ARG A 33 1.77 9.14 2.39
C ARG A 33 2.64 9.66 1.25
N TYR A 34 3.43 8.78 0.63
CA TYR A 34 4.41 9.18 -0.39
C TYR A 34 4.11 8.65 -1.80
N GLN A 35 3.19 7.68 -1.96
CA GLN A 35 2.85 7.12 -3.27
C GLN A 35 1.44 6.51 -3.28
N GLY A 36 0.99 6.08 -4.47
CA GLY A 36 -0.34 5.53 -4.68
C GLY A 36 -1.40 6.61 -4.74
N GLY A 37 -2.62 6.25 -4.45
CA GLY A 37 -3.78 7.12 -4.42
C GLY A 37 -4.89 6.51 -3.57
N HIS A 38 -6.14 6.80 -3.91
CA HIS A 38 -7.30 6.24 -3.21
C HIS A 38 -7.60 4.76 -3.56
N ASN A 39 -6.71 4.11 -4.32
CA ASN A 39 -6.70 2.65 -4.49
C ASN A 39 -6.18 1.91 -3.25
N ALA A 40 -5.53 2.57 -2.31
CA ALA A 40 -5.19 2.01 -1.01
C ALA A 40 -6.44 1.83 -0.13
N GLY A 41 -6.37 0.89 0.81
CA GLY A 41 -7.41 0.66 1.82
C GLY A 41 -6.74 0.24 3.13
N HIS A 42 -6.47 1.21 4.01
CA HIS A 42 -5.86 0.97 5.32
C HIS A 42 -6.96 0.86 6.36
N THR A 43 -7.18 -0.35 6.83
CA THR A 43 -8.18 -0.63 7.87
C THR A 43 -7.55 -0.48 9.24
N LEU A 44 -8.19 0.32 10.08
CA LEU A 44 -7.88 0.53 11.49
C LEU A 44 -9.02 -0.01 12.32
N VAL A 45 -8.70 -0.69 13.41
CA VAL A 45 -9.68 -1.09 14.43
C VAL A 45 -9.22 -0.52 15.76
N ILE A 46 -10.01 0.42 16.29
CA ILE A 46 -9.72 1.13 17.53
C ILE A 46 -10.93 0.98 18.42
N ASP A 47 -10.76 0.35 19.59
CA ASP A 47 -11.85 0.08 20.54
C ASP A 47 -13.07 -0.60 19.88
N GLY A 48 -12.80 -1.52 18.96
CA GLY A 48 -13.80 -2.26 18.19
C GLY A 48 -14.43 -1.49 17.01
N GLU A 49 -14.16 -0.19 16.88
CA GLU A 49 -14.65 0.61 15.74
C GLU A 49 -13.72 0.50 14.54
N LYS A 50 -14.29 0.07 13.40
CA LYS A 50 -13.57 -0.07 12.15
C LYS A 50 -13.61 1.20 11.31
N THR A 51 -12.44 1.73 10.96
CA THR A 51 -12.28 2.85 10.03
C THR A 51 -11.39 2.43 8.87
N VAL A 52 -11.80 2.74 7.64
CA VAL A 52 -11.01 2.46 6.42
C VAL A 52 -10.59 3.79 5.81
N LEU A 53 -9.27 3.97 5.67
CA LEU A 53 -8.65 5.14 5.07
C LEU A 53 -8.10 4.81 3.68
N HIS A 54 -8.22 5.75 2.75
CA HIS A 54 -7.78 5.59 1.36
C HIS A 54 -6.65 6.55 0.97
N LEU A 55 -6.86 7.85 1.12
CA LEU A 55 -5.86 8.89 0.83
C LEU A 55 -5.23 9.48 2.09
N ILE A 56 -6.04 9.64 3.13
CA ILE A 56 -5.63 10.28 4.38
C ILE A 56 -4.67 9.34 5.13
N PRO A 57 -3.51 9.84 5.62
CA PRO A 57 -2.59 9.04 6.44
C PRO A 57 -3.24 8.49 7.71
N SER A 58 -2.82 7.30 8.13
CA SER A 58 -3.40 6.57 9.27
C SER A 58 -3.26 7.31 10.62
N GLY A 59 -2.31 8.24 10.72
CA GLY A 59 -2.12 9.08 11.90
C GLY A 59 -3.25 10.09 12.18
N VAL A 60 -4.21 10.28 11.26
CA VAL A 60 -5.28 11.28 11.40
C VAL A 60 -6.16 11.09 12.62
N LEU A 61 -6.28 9.84 13.11
CA LEU A 61 -7.07 9.49 14.28
C LEU A 61 -6.37 9.82 15.60
N ARG A 62 -5.08 10.23 15.57
CA ARG A 62 -4.32 10.59 16.77
C ARG A 62 -4.19 12.09 16.93
N GLU A 63 -4.38 12.55 18.16
CA GLU A 63 -4.18 13.95 18.50
C GLU A 63 -2.69 14.33 18.40
N GLY A 64 -2.41 15.54 17.93
CA GLY A 64 -1.04 16.07 17.82
C GLY A 64 -0.21 15.52 16.67
N VAL A 65 -0.75 14.59 15.85
CA VAL A 65 -0.06 14.03 14.69
C VAL A 65 -0.44 14.78 13.43
N GLN A 66 0.55 15.31 12.72
CA GLN A 66 0.37 15.94 11.41
C GLN A 66 0.29 14.87 10.31
N CYS A 67 -0.68 15.00 9.42
CA CYS A 67 -0.89 14.09 8.30
C CYS A 67 -0.50 14.77 6.99
N LEU A 68 0.48 14.21 6.29
CA LEU A 68 1.05 14.81 5.09
C LEU A 68 0.82 13.91 3.86
N ILE A 69 0.32 14.51 2.78
CA ILE A 69 0.24 13.86 1.47
C ILE A 69 1.37 14.42 0.61
N GLY A 70 2.40 13.60 0.37
CA GLY A 70 3.57 13.93 -0.42
C GLY A 70 3.30 13.95 -1.92
N ASN A 71 4.17 14.59 -2.67
CA ASN A 71 4.06 14.83 -4.11
C ASN A 71 3.98 13.56 -5.00
N GLY A 72 4.33 12.41 -4.44
CA GLY A 72 4.22 11.13 -5.16
C GLY A 72 2.81 10.55 -5.18
N VAL A 73 1.89 11.04 -4.35
CA VAL A 73 0.49 10.60 -4.31
C VAL A 73 -0.31 11.25 -5.43
N VAL A 74 -1.10 10.46 -6.16
CA VAL A 74 -2.10 10.97 -7.11
C VAL A 74 -3.43 11.19 -6.37
N VAL A 75 -3.92 12.42 -6.40
CA VAL A 75 -5.06 12.87 -5.59
C VAL A 75 -6.32 12.99 -6.42
N ALA A 76 -7.34 12.21 -6.07
CA ALA A 76 -8.72 12.40 -6.55
C ALA A 76 -9.44 13.36 -5.57
N PRO A 77 -9.71 14.61 -5.95
CA PRO A 77 -10.27 15.61 -5.03
C PRO A 77 -11.61 15.20 -4.43
N ASP A 78 -12.49 14.64 -5.24
CA ASP A 78 -13.80 14.17 -4.84
C ASP A 78 -13.71 13.03 -3.80
N ALA A 79 -12.78 12.08 -4.00
CA ALA A 79 -12.57 10.98 -3.07
C ALA A 79 -11.99 11.49 -1.73
N LEU A 80 -11.01 12.40 -1.80
CA LEU A 80 -10.41 12.99 -0.61
C LEU A 80 -11.43 13.80 0.21
N LEU A 81 -12.23 14.61 -0.44
CA LEU A 81 -13.25 15.42 0.25
C LEU A 81 -14.33 14.56 0.90
N ARG A 82 -14.77 13.48 0.24
CA ARG A 82 -15.68 12.51 0.86
C ARG A 82 -15.08 11.83 2.08
N GLU A 83 -13.78 11.50 2.03
CA GLU A 83 -13.08 10.88 3.15
C GLU A 83 -12.94 11.87 4.33
N ILE A 84 -12.60 13.14 4.05
CA ILE A 84 -12.54 14.23 5.05
C ILE A 84 -13.90 14.38 5.74
N ILE A 85 -14.98 14.55 4.99
CA ILE A 85 -16.32 14.76 5.54
C ILE A 85 -16.74 13.59 6.44
N LYS A 86 -16.54 12.36 5.96
CA LYS A 86 -16.88 11.14 6.72
C LYS A 86 -16.14 11.04 8.06
N LEU A 87 -14.89 11.50 8.13
CA LEU A 87 -14.11 11.49 9.36
C LEU A 87 -14.51 12.64 10.28
N GLU A 88 -14.80 13.83 9.72
CA GLU A 88 -15.27 14.98 10.47
C GLU A 88 -16.64 14.73 11.10
N GLU A 89 -17.55 14.01 10.42
CA GLU A 89 -18.82 13.52 10.97
C GLU A 89 -18.63 12.62 12.20
N LYS A 90 -17.49 11.95 12.29
CA LYS A 90 -17.09 11.15 13.47
C LYS A 90 -16.31 11.95 14.53
N GLY A 91 -16.20 13.26 14.37
CA GLY A 91 -15.51 14.15 15.32
C GLY A 91 -14.01 14.23 15.14
N VAL A 92 -13.44 13.70 14.06
CA VAL A 92 -11.99 13.80 13.78
C VAL A 92 -11.70 15.14 13.08
N PRO A 93 -10.85 16.04 13.64
CA PRO A 93 -10.56 17.37 13.06
C PRO A 93 -9.56 17.25 11.90
N VAL A 94 -9.99 16.66 10.77
CA VAL A 94 -9.11 16.30 9.66
C VAL A 94 -8.43 17.51 9.06
N ARG A 95 -9.17 18.62 8.83
CA ARG A 95 -8.62 19.83 8.17
C ARG A 95 -7.57 20.54 9.00
N GLU A 96 -7.57 20.34 10.30
CA GLU A 96 -6.53 20.88 11.18
C GLU A 96 -5.22 20.11 11.03
N ARG A 97 -5.31 18.77 10.82
CA ARG A 97 -4.18 17.83 10.80
C ARG A 97 -3.61 17.57 9.42
N LEU A 98 -4.43 17.67 8.36
CA LEU A 98 -4.07 17.26 7.00
C LEU A 98 -3.41 18.40 6.22
N ARG A 99 -2.29 18.10 5.55
CA ARG A 99 -1.66 18.97 4.54
C ARG A 99 -1.30 18.17 3.29
N ILE A 100 -1.32 18.86 2.14
CA ILE A 100 -1.16 18.25 0.82
C ILE A 100 -0.10 19.04 0.04
N SER A 101 0.84 18.30 -0.56
CA SER A 101 1.81 18.93 -1.47
C SER A 101 1.11 19.51 -2.70
N PRO A 102 1.37 20.77 -3.06
CA PRO A 102 0.88 21.36 -4.31
C PRO A 102 1.37 20.60 -5.56
N SER A 103 2.42 19.81 -5.43
CA SER A 103 3.01 19.02 -6.53
C SER A 103 2.33 17.67 -6.76
N CYS A 104 1.33 17.29 -5.97
CA CYS A 104 0.54 16.07 -6.20
C CYS A 104 -0.21 16.16 -7.54
N PRO A 105 -0.12 15.13 -8.41
CA PRO A 105 -0.97 15.07 -9.60
C PRO A 105 -2.44 14.88 -9.23
N LEU A 106 -3.33 15.48 -10.00
CA LEU A 106 -4.78 15.31 -9.86
C LEU A 106 -5.26 14.08 -10.65
N ILE A 107 -6.20 13.34 -10.06
CA ILE A 107 -7.03 12.39 -10.78
C ILE A 107 -8.36 13.08 -11.08
N LEU A 108 -8.71 13.17 -12.36
CA LEU A 108 -9.96 13.76 -12.83
C LEU A 108 -10.79 12.70 -13.59
N SER A 109 -12.01 13.06 -13.97
CA SER A 109 -13.00 12.17 -14.58
C SER A 109 -12.48 11.42 -15.81
N PHE A 110 -11.69 12.06 -16.65
CA PHE A 110 -11.11 11.41 -17.84
C PHE A 110 -10.06 10.32 -17.49
N HIS A 111 -9.35 10.43 -16.37
CA HIS A 111 -8.45 9.37 -15.92
C HIS A 111 -9.22 8.10 -15.52
N VAL A 112 -10.33 8.29 -14.81
CA VAL A 112 -11.22 7.18 -14.40
C VAL A 112 -11.84 6.51 -15.63
N ALA A 113 -12.37 7.32 -16.55
CA ALA A 113 -12.97 6.82 -17.80
C ALA A 113 -11.95 6.04 -18.63
N LEU A 114 -10.72 6.54 -18.75
CA LEU A 114 -9.65 5.88 -19.50
C LEU A 114 -9.19 4.56 -18.86
N ASP A 115 -9.07 4.51 -17.52
CA ASP A 115 -8.73 3.29 -16.79
C ASP A 115 -9.77 2.18 -17.04
N GLN A 116 -11.06 2.53 -16.91
CA GLN A 116 -12.17 1.61 -17.18
C GLN A 116 -12.24 1.18 -18.63
N ALA A 117 -12.03 2.09 -19.60
CA ALA A 117 -12.04 1.79 -21.02
C ALA A 117 -10.90 0.82 -21.40
N ARG A 118 -9.71 0.98 -20.82
CA ARG A 118 -8.55 0.10 -21.01
C ARG A 118 -8.81 -1.31 -20.50
N GLU A 119 -9.34 -1.44 -19.29
CA GLU A 119 -9.66 -2.76 -18.72
C GLU A 119 -10.75 -3.47 -19.53
N LYS A 120 -11.77 -2.74 -19.96
CA LYS A 120 -12.82 -3.25 -20.84
C LYS A 120 -12.27 -3.75 -22.18
N ALA A 121 -11.40 -2.97 -22.82
CA ALA A 121 -10.79 -3.31 -24.11
C ALA A 121 -9.87 -4.53 -24.04
N ARG A 122 -9.21 -4.77 -22.90
CA ARG A 122 -8.33 -5.93 -22.67
C ARG A 122 -9.09 -7.24 -22.46
N GLY A 123 -10.35 -7.22 -22.06
CA GLY A 123 -11.16 -8.40 -21.83
C GLY A 123 -10.54 -9.38 -20.82
N GLU A 124 -10.19 -10.58 -21.28
CA GLU A 124 -9.55 -11.59 -20.41
C GLU A 124 -8.11 -11.25 -20.00
N LEU A 125 -7.42 -10.44 -20.80
CA LEU A 125 -6.04 -9.98 -20.53
C LEU A 125 -5.97 -8.76 -19.63
N LYS A 126 -7.07 -8.42 -18.94
CA LYS A 126 -7.12 -7.30 -18.02
C LYS A 126 -6.09 -7.46 -16.88
N ILE A 127 -5.51 -6.35 -16.46
CA ILE A 127 -4.58 -6.29 -15.32
C ILE A 127 -5.36 -6.51 -14.01
N GLY A 128 -6.63 -6.11 -13.96
CA GLY A 128 -7.45 -6.16 -12.78
C GLY A 128 -7.30 -4.91 -11.91
N THR A 129 -7.19 -3.74 -12.55
CA THR A 129 -7.08 -2.44 -11.86
C THR A 129 -8.29 -2.17 -10.97
N THR A 130 -8.19 -1.14 -10.13
CA THR A 130 -9.33 -0.68 -9.31
C THR A 130 -10.31 0.18 -10.12
N GLY A 131 -10.01 0.53 -11.37
CA GLY A 131 -10.83 1.41 -12.22
C GLY A 131 -10.92 2.85 -11.71
N ARG A 132 -9.96 3.30 -10.90
CA ARG A 132 -9.98 4.59 -10.21
C ARG A 132 -9.09 5.66 -10.85
N GLY A 133 -8.55 5.39 -12.04
CA GLY A 133 -7.75 6.35 -12.80
C GLY A 133 -6.32 6.54 -12.29
N ILE A 134 -5.82 5.67 -11.43
CA ILE A 134 -4.47 5.76 -10.85
C ILE A 134 -3.40 5.70 -11.94
N GLY A 135 -3.44 4.67 -12.80
CA GLY A 135 -2.48 4.47 -13.88
C GLY A 135 -2.46 5.64 -14.86
N PRO A 136 -3.59 6.04 -15.45
CA PRO A 136 -3.65 7.20 -16.33
C PRO A 136 -3.15 8.52 -15.72
N ALA A 137 -3.35 8.75 -14.42
CA ALA A 137 -2.83 9.95 -13.75
C ALA A 137 -1.29 9.91 -13.63
N TYR A 138 -0.69 8.76 -13.31
CA TYR A 138 0.76 8.59 -13.33
C TYR A 138 1.33 8.70 -14.76
N GLU A 139 0.65 8.17 -15.76
CA GLU A 139 1.03 8.34 -17.18
C GLU A 139 1.10 9.81 -17.57
N ASP A 140 0.09 10.60 -17.22
CA ASP A 140 0.07 12.05 -17.48
C ASP A 140 1.17 12.78 -16.73
N LYS A 141 1.46 12.39 -15.48
CA LYS A 141 2.59 12.92 -14.70
C LYS A 141 3.91 12.72 -15.45
N VAL A 142 4.20 11.50 -15.88
CA VAL A 142 5.46 11.13 -16.55
C VAL A 142 5.54 11.76 -17.93
N ALA A 143 4.42 11.88 -18.66
CA ALA A 143 4.30 12.60 -19.92
C ALA A 143 4.40 14.15 -19.76
N ARG A 144 4.44 14.66 -18.54
CA ARG A 144 4.56 16.09 -18.20
C ARG A 144 3.38 16.95 -18.65
N ARG A 145 2.22 16.35 -18.91
CA ARG A 145 0.96 17.04 -19.22
C ARG A 145 -0.02 17.07 -18.03
N GLY A 146 0.23 16.27 -16.99
CA GLY A 146 -0.67 16.15 -15.82
C GLY A 146 -0.89 17.47 -15.09
N LEU A 147 -2.12 17.70 -14.65
CA LEU A 147 -2.49 18.77 -13.75
C LEU A 147 -2.12 18.42 -12.32
N ARG A 148 -1.67 19.41 -11.54
CA ARG A 148 -1.29 19.27 -10.14
C ARG A 148 -2.24 20.03 -9.23
N VAL A 149 -2.27 19.64 -7.96
CA VAL A 149 -3.06 20.34 -6.93
C VAL A 149 -2.75 21.86 -6.92
N GLY A 150 -1.47 22.23 -7.03
CA GLY A 150 -1.05 23.65 -7.06
C GLY A 150 -1.50 24.41 -8.31
N ASP A 151 -1.81 23.74 -9.44
CA ASP A 151 -2.35 24.42 -10.62
C ASP A 151 -3.72 25.06 -10.33
N LEU A 152 -4.49 24.52 -9.37
CA LEU A 152 -5.78 25.07 -8.93
C LEU A 152 -5.68 26.50 -8.35
N LEU A 153 -4.49 26.93 -7.95
CA LEU A 153 -4.27 28.31 -7.44
C LEU A 153 -4.31 29.37 -8.54
N ASN A 154 -4.20 28.98 -9.80
CA ASN A 154 -4.27 29.89 -10.94
C ASN A 154 -5.30 29.39 -11.96
N MET A 155 -6.56 29.68 -11.73
CA MET A 155 -7.68 29.14 -12.50
C MET A 155 -7.63 29.45 -14.01
N PRO A 156 -7.24 30.65 -14.48
CA PRO A 156 -7.09 30.88 -15.92
C PRO A 156 -6.05 29.96 -16.60
N ARG A 157 -4.91 29.75 -15.95
CA ARG A 157 -3.88 28.82 -16.43
C ARG A 157 -4.33 27.37 -16.34
N PHE A 158 -5.02 27.03 -15.27
CA PHE A 158 -5.60 25.69 -15.07
C PHE A 158 -6.60 25.35 -16.18
N GLU A 159 -7.53 26.25 -16.48
CA GLU A 159 -8.54 26.07 -17.52
C GLU A 159 -7.91 25.81 -18.90
N ALA A 160 -6.87 26.57 -19.28
CA ALA A 160 -6.18 26.36 -20.54
C ALA A 160 -5.53 24.96 -20.62
N LYS A 161 -4.84 24.53 -19.57
CA LYS A 161 -4.25 23.18 -19.49
C LYS A 161 -5.32 22.08 -19.45
N LEU A 162 -6.41 22.28 -18.72
CA LEU A 162 -7.50 21.32 -18.64
C LEU A 162 -8.14 21.09 -20.01
N ARG A 163 -8.33 22.17 -20.81
CA ARG A 163 -8.88 22.06 -22.15
C ARG A 163 -8.01 21.18 -23.05
N GLU A 164 -6.71 21.42 -23.07
CA GLU A 164 -5.76 20.58 -23.80
C GLU A 164 -5.84 19.10 -23.40
N LEU A 165 -5.92 18.81 -22.10
CA LEU A 165 -6.03 17.45 -21.58
C LEU A 165 -7.36 16.78 -21.91
N VAL A 166 -8.47 17.50 -21.75
CA VAL A 166 -9.80 16.96 -22.08
C VAL A 166 -9.89 16.64 -23.57
N ASP A 167 -9.38 17.53 -24.43
CA ASP A 167 -9.33 17.29 -25.89
C ASP A 167 -8.50 16.02 -26.22
N TYR A 168 -7.31 15.90 -25.61
CA TYR A 168 -6.43 14.76 -25.79
C TYR A 168 -7.10 13.43 -25.34
N HIS A 169 -7.65 13.42 -24.12
CA HIS A 169 -8.28 12.20 -23.60
C HIS A 169 -9.58 11.87 -24.29
N ASN A 170 -10.38 12.85 -24.71
CA ASN A 170 -11.58 12.61 -25.49
C ASN A 170 -11.27 12.03 -26.88
N PHE A 171 -10.13 12.43 -27.50
CA PHE A 171 -9.68 11.79 -28.72
C PHE A 171 -9.45 10.29 -28.50
N MET A 172 -8.83 9.88 -27.40
CA MET A 172 -8.61 8.48 -27.04
C MET A 172 -9.92 7.78 -26.69
N LEU A 173 -10.76 8.36 -25.84
CA LEU A 173 -12.02 7.76 -25.39
C LEU A 173 -12.97 7.53 -26.58
N VAL A 174 -13.25 8.57 -27.35
CA VAL A 174 -14.21 8.52 -28.45
C VAL A 174 -13.61 7.82 -29.67
N GLY A 175 -12.40 8.23 -30.07
CA GLY A 175 -11.77 7.79 -31.31
C GLY A 175 -11.30 6.33 -31.25
N PHE A 176 -10.64 5.94 -30.17
CA PHE A 176 -10.04 4.60 -30.05
C PHE A 176 -10.93 3.63 -29.26
N TYR A 177 -11.33 4.00 -28.02
CA TYR A 177 -12.07 3.10 -27.14
C TYR A 177 -13.57 3.05 -27.40
N LYS A 178 -14.14 3.99 -28.19
CA LYS A 178 -15.57 4.12 -28.48
C LYS A 178 -16.42 4.34 -27.21
N GLU A 179 -15.86 5.04 -26.25
CA GLU A 179 -16.51 5.44 -25.01
C GLU A 179 -16.96 6.91 -25.09
N PRO A 180 -17.90 7.35 -24.24
CA PRO A 180 -18.38 8.72 -24.21
C PRO A 180 -17.28 9.75 -23.94
N ALA A 181 -17.43 10.95 -24.53
CA ALA A 181 -16.57 12.09 -24.23
C ALA A 181 -16.81 12.61 -22.79
N ILE A 182 -15.75 13.13 -22.19
CA ILE A 182 -15.82 13.89 -20.94
C ILE A 182 -16.25 15.32 -21.25
N ASP A 183 -17.20 15.82 -20.48
CA ASP A 183 -17.67 17.21 -20.55
C ASP A 183 -16.67 18.15 -19.89
N PHE A 184 -16.15 19.08 -20.67
CA PHE A 184 -15.16 20.07 -20.23
C PHE A 184 -15.74 21.03 -19.20
N ASP A 185 -16.92 21.60 -19.47
CA ASP A 185 -17.52 22.67 -18.63
C ASP A 185 -17.91 22.11 -17.27
N LYS A 186 -18.45 20.89 -17.23
CA LYS A 186 -18.73 20.17 -15.99
C LYS A 186 -17.44 19.92 -15.21
N THR A 187 -16.39 19.40 -15.85
CA THR A 187 -15.11 19.10 -15.19
C THR A 187 -14.47 20.39 -14.66
N LEU A 188 -14.52 21.48 -15.40
CA LEU A 188 -14.01 22.79 -14.96
C LEU A 188 -14.78 23.31 -13.75
N ALA A 189 -16.11 23.22 -13.76
CA ALA A 189 -16.94 23.65 -12.63
C ALA A 189 -16.58 22.88 -11.35
N GLU A 190 -16.47 21.55 -11.42
CA GLU A 190 -16.03 20.71 -10.31
C GLU A 190 -14.63 21.11 -9.80
N CYS A 191 -13.69 21.39 -10.71
CA CYS A 191 -12.34 21.83 -10.33
C CYS A 191 -12.32 23.19 -9.63
N LYS A 192 -13.22 24.11 -9.98
CA LYS A 192 -13.36 25.40 -9.28
C LYS A 192 -13.81 25.21 -7.83
N GLU A 193 -14.73 24.29 -7.58
CA GLU A 193 -15.15 23.94 -6.22
C GLU A 193 -14.01 23.28 -5.44
N TYR A 194 -13.29 22.34 -6.05
CA TYR A 194 -12.13 21.68 -5.44
C TYR A 194 -11.02 22.68 -5.08
N ALA A 195 -10.80 23.72 -5.88
CA ALA A 195 -9.81 24.75 -5.62
C ALA A 195 -10.04 25.44 -4.27
N GLU A 196 -11.28 25.86 -4.00
CA GLU A 196 -11.63 26.54 -2.75
C GLU A 196 -11.48 25.62 -1.53
N LEU A 197 -11.81 24.32 -1.68
CA LEU A 197 -11.76 23.35 -0.59
C LEU A 197 -10.34 22.86 -0.29
N LEU A 198 -9.48 22.73 -1.30
CA LEU A 198 -8.13 22.19 -1.15
C LEU A 198 -7.08 23.27 -0.86
N LYS A 199 -7.29 24.51 -1.28
CA LYS A 199 -6.36 25.63 -1.07
C LYS A 199 -5.88 25.76 0.40
N PRO A 200 -6.75 25.69 1.42
CA PRO A 200 -6.31 25.78 2.82
C PRO A 200 -5.44 24.61 3.29
N LEU A 201 -5.47 23.48 2.57
CA LEU A 201 -4.72 22.27 2.91
C LEU A 201 -3.34 22.20 2.24
N MET A 202 -3.06 23.11 1.30
CA MET A 202 -1.78 23.09 0.57
C MET A 202 -0.62 23.55 1.44
N LEU A 203 0.47 22.80 1.40
CA LEU A 203 1.71 23.08 2.13
C LEU A 203 2.91 22.58 1.33
N ASP A 204 4.05 23.23 1.43
CA ASP A 204 5.33 22.68 0.98
C ASP A 204 5.73 21.53 1.95
N VAL A 205 5.27 20.33 1.59
CA VAL A 205 5.51 19.11 2.42
C VAL A 205 7.01 18.79 2.54
N THR A 206 7.79 19.10 1.50
CA THR A 206 9.25 18.87 1.54
C THR A 206 9.90 19.77 2.58
N ALA A 207 9.59 21.06 2.57
CA ALA A 207 10.11 22.01 3.57
C ALA A 207 9.69 21.62 4.98
N GLU A 208 8.41 21.27 5.18
CA GLU A 208 7.86 20.85 6.47
C GLU A 208 8.59 19.62 7.03
N LEU A 209 8.83 18.59 6.22
CA LEU A 209 9.57 17.39 6.63
C LEU A 209 11.00 17.70 7.07
N HIS A 210 11.68 18.61 6.37
CA HIS A 210 13.02 19.05 6.76
C HIS A 210 13.01 19.85 8.05
N ASP A 211 11.98 20.68 8.30
CA ASP A 211 11.80 21.42 9.54
C ASP A 211 11.55 20.49 10.73
N LEU A 212 10.65 19.50 10.57
CA LEU A 212 10.40 18.49 11.59
C LEU A 212 11.67 17.71 11.96
N ARG A 213 12.46 17.31 10.96
CA ARG A 213 13.75 16.63 11.20
C ARG A 213 14.73 17.53 11.97
N ARG A 214 14.88 18.80 11.56
CA ARG A 214 15.73 19.74 12.28
C ARG A 214 15.29 19.95 13.72
N ALA A 215 13.99 19.89 13.97
CA ALA A 215 13.41 19.94 15.31
C ALA A 215 13.55 18.62 16.10
N GLY A 216 14.19 17.59 15.54
CA GLY A 216 14.41 16.30 16.19
C GLY A 216 13.12 15.47 16.38
N LYS A 217 12.12 15.68 15.53
CA LYS A 217 10.83 14.98 15.59
C LYS A 217 10.87 13.67 14.83
N ASP A 218 10.12 12.67 15.33
CA ASP A 218 9.92 11.39 14.64
C ASP A 218 8.93 11.54 13.50
N ILE A 219 9.28 10.99 12.34
CA ILE A 219 8.45 11.03 11.14
C ILE A 219 8.22 9.60 10.66
N MET A 220 6.97 9.28 10.33
CA MET A 220 6.61 7.99 9.76
C MET A 220 6.18 8.13 8.31
N PHE A 221 6.76 7.31 7.43
CA PHE A 221 6.38 7.21 6.02
C PHE A 221 5.52 5.96 5.82
N GLU A 222 4.28 6.18 5.43
CA GLU A 222 3.27 5.14 5.23
C GLU A 222 3.18 4.76 3.75
N GLY A 223 3.63 3.55 3.41
CA GLY A 223 3.50 2.99 2.07
C GLY A 223 2.10 2.45 1.80
N ALA A 224 1.74 2.41 0.54
CA ALA A 224 0.54 1.76 0.03
C ALA A 224 0.92 0.58 -0.85
N GLN A 225 0.01 -0.39 -1.04
CA GLN A 225 0.26 -1.64 -1.78
C GLN A 225 1.40 -2.45 -1.14
N GLY A 226 2.21 -3.15 -1.92
CA GLY A 226 3.34 -3.95 -1.44
C GLY A 226 4.45 -4.02 -2.48
N SER A 227 5.64 -4.48 -2.10
CA SER A 227 6.85 -4.47 -2.92
C SER A 227 6.71 -5.24 -4.24
N LEU A 228 5.92 -6.32 -4.24
CA LEU A 228 5.65 -7.10 -5.46
C LEU A 228 4.65 -6.44 -6.42
N LEU A 229 4.04 -5.33 -6.01
CA LEU A 229 3.22 -4.46 -6.85
C LEU A 229 3.98 -3.20 -7.31
N ASP A 230 5.27 -3.06 -7.00
CA ASP A 230 6.09 -1.95 -7.47
C ASP A 230 6.20 -1.95 -8.99
N ILE A 231 6.11 -0.77 -9.62
CA ILE A 231 6.14 -0.64 -11.08
C ILE A 231 7.43 -1.14 -11.71
N ASP A 232 8.57 -1.02 -11.00
CA ASP A 232 9.90 -1.39 -11.50
C ASP A 232 10.37 -2.76 -10.98
N HIS A 233 10.05 -3.11 -9.73
CA HIS A 233 10.57 -4.29 -9.03
C HIS A 233 9.54 -5.38 -8.77
N GLY A 234 8.26 -5.12 -9.07
CA GLY A 234 7.17 -6.07 -8.88
C GLY A 234 6.97 -7.01 -10.07
N THR A 235 5.87 -7.76 -10.02
CA THR A 235 5.49 -8.74 -11.06
C THR A 235 4.81 -8.04 -12.25
N TYR A 236 5.57 -7.16 -12.94
CA TYR A 236 5.10 -6.44 -14.12
C TYR A 236 4.61 -7.41 -15.21
N PRO A 237 3.46 -7.17 -15.90
CA PRO A 237 2.63 -5.96 -15.85
C PRO A 237 1.55 -5.94 -14.75
N TYR A 238 1.46 -6.95 -13.92
CA TYR A 238 0.45 -7.09 -12.87
C TYR A 238 0.89 -6.36 -11.58
N VAL A 239 1.05 -5.04 -11.70
CA VAL A 239 1.59 -4.12 -10.67
C VAL A 239 0.73 -2.86 -10.56
N THR A 240 0.97 -2.04 -9.53
CA THR A 240 0.48 -0.66 -9.49
C THR A 240 1.36 0.26 -10.33
N SER A 241 0.90 1.47 -10.62
CA SER A 241 1.63 2.42 -11.46
C SER A 241 2.56 3.35 -10.66
N SER A 242 2.93 2.95 -9.45
CA SER A 242 3.80 3.74 -8.56
C SER A 242 4.93 2.90 -7.96
N ASN A 243 5.98 3.58 -7.46
CA ASN A 243 7.04 2.94 -6.71
C ASN A 243 6.61 2.74 -5.26
N THR A 244 6.34 1.48 -4.90
CA THR A 244 5.91 1.05 -3.57
C THR A 244 7.08 0.77 -2.63
N THR A 245 8.29 0.68 -3.18
CA THR A 245 9.52 0.42 -2.45
C THR A 245 10.00 1.62 -1.62
N ALA A 246 10.92 1.38 -0.70
CA ALA A 246 11.50 2.42 0.16
C ALA A 246 12.15 3.56 -0.64
N GLY A 247 12.71 3.27 -1.83
CA GLY A 247 13.22 4.29 -2.74
C GLY A 247 12.17 5.31 -3.17
N GLY A 248 10.90 4.89 -3.24
CA GLY A 248 9.77 5.76 -3.55
C GLY A 248 9.49 6.84 -2.51
N VAL A 249 9.94 6.67 -1.27
CA VAL A 249 9.81 7.69 -0.21
C VAL A 249 10.55 8.96 -0.59
N ALA A 250 11.80 8.84 -1.06
CA ALA A 250 12.62 9.99 -1.43
C ALA A 250 11.97 10.80 -2.56
N THR A 251 11.56 10.14 -3.63
CA THR A 251 10.94 10.81 -4.79
C THR A 251 9.52 11.31 -4.51
N GLY A 252 8.79 10.61 -3.65
CA GLY A 252 7.37 10.90 -3.37
C GLY A 252 7.11 11.89 -2.24
N SER A 253 8.13 12.25 -1.45
CA SER A 253 8.02 13.21 -0.35
C SER A 253 9.05 14.37 -0.42
N GLY A 254 10.08 14.23 -1.26
CA GLY A 254 11.13 15.24 -1.43
C GLY A 254 12.26 15.17 -0.39
N VAL A 255 12.33 14.10 0.40
CA VAL A 255 13.47 13.85 1.30
C VAL A 255 14.59 13.12 0.58
N GLY A 256 15.83 13.28 1.04
CA GLY A 256 16.95 12.49 0.51
C GLY A 256 16.92 11.04 1.00
N PRO A 257 17.51 10.07 0.28
CA PRO A 257 17.48 8.66 0.68
C PRO A 257 18.14 8.39 2.05
N MET A 258 19.17 9.18 2.42
CA MET A 258 19.84 9.09 3.73
C MET A 258 19.02 9.71 4.88
N PHE A 259 17.79 10.14 4.59
CA PHE A 259 16.83 10.62 5.58
C PHE A 259 16.15 9.47 6.33
N LEU A 260 16.17 8.27 5.79
CA LEU A 260 15.45 7.11 6.30
C LEU A 260 16.34 6.36 7.29
N ASP A 261 15.89 6.24 8.54
CA ASP A 261 16.67 5.62 9.63
C ASP A 261 16.30 4.16 9.87
N TYR A 262 15.04 3.78 9.58
CA TYR A 262 14.53 2.42 9.76
C TYR A 262 13.46 2.06 8.74
N ILE A 263 13.52 0.87 8.18
CA ILE A 263 12.55 0.37 7.21
C ILE A 263 11.91 -0.89 7.77
N LEU A 264 10.62 -0.79 8.16
CA LEU A 264 9.81 -1.88 8.66
C LEU A 264 9.02 -2.51 7.52
N GLY A 265 9.31 -3.77 7.23
CA GLY A 265 8.56 -4.57 6.25
C GLY A 265 7.36 -5.26 6.90
N ILE A 266 6.15 -4.97 6.43
CA ILE A 266 4.95 -5.67 6.89
C ILE A 266 4.71 -6.90 6.01
N THR A 267 4.65 -8.06 6.64
CA THR A 267 4.58 -9.37 5.99
C THR A 267 3.51 -10.23 6.64
N LYS A 268 2.62 -10.83 5.88
CA LYS A 268 1.72 -11.87 6.41
C LYS A 268 2.47 -13.17 6.66
N ALA A 269 2.05 -13.93 7.66
CA ALA A 269 2.55 -15.29 7.92
C ALA A 269 2.20 -16.30 6.80
N TYR A 270 1.45 -15.89 5.80
CA TYR A 270 1.13 -16.59 4.55
C TYR A 270 1.08 -15.56 3.41
N THR A 271 0.75 -15.96 2.19
CA THR A 271 0.73 -15.03 1.06
C THR A 271 -0.68 -14.84 0.52
N THR A 272 -1.02 -13.60 0.14
CA THR A 272 -2.29 -13.32 -0.55
C THR A 272 -2.06 -12.42 -1.75
N ARG A 273 -2.93 -12.55 -2.77
CA ARG A 273 -2.92 -11.71 -3.95
C ARG A 273 -4.34 -11.38 -4.41
N VAL A 274 -4.57 -10.15 -4.86
CA VAL A 274 -5.81 -9.74 -5.53
C VAL A 274 -5.53 -9.57 -7.02
N GLY A 275 -6.47 -10.03 -7.87
CA GLY A 275 -6.38 -9.86 -9.32
C GLY A 275 -5.50 -10.88 -10.02
N SER A 276 -5.13 -10.54 -11.25
CA SER A 276 -4.36 -11.40 -12.15
C SER A 276 -2.87 -11.43 -11.82
N GLY A 277 -2.14 -12.29 -12.51
CA GLY A 277 -0.70 -12.43 -12.40
C GLY A 277 -0.24 -13.68 -11.65
N PRO A 278 1.07 -13.97 -11.67
CA PRO A 278 1.63 -15.20 -11.14
C PRO A 278 1.50 -15.27 -9.61
N PHE A 279 1.29 -16.48 -9.11
CA PHE A 279 1.23 -16.78 -7.68
C PHE A 279 1.66 -18.25 -7.46
N PRO A 280 2.97 -18.55 -7.47
CA PRO A 280 3.45 -19.93 -7.46
C PRO A 280 3.03 -20.75 -6.24
N THR A 281 2.87 -20.10 -5.09
CA THR A 281 2.47 -20.78 -3.83
C THR A 281 0.96 -20.78 -3.60
N GLU A 282 0.14 -20.42 -4.61
CA GLU A 282 -1.33 -20.42 -4.50
C GLU A 282 -1.90 -21.78 -4.19
N LEU A 283 -2.90 -21.84 -3.32
CA LEU A 283 -3.55 -23.05 -2.84
C LEU A 283 -5.00 -23.12 -3.29
N PHE A 284 -5.40 -24.29 -3.79
CA PHE A 284 -6.75 -24.60 -4.26
C PHE A 284 -7.42 -25.71 -3.47
N ASP A 285 -6.83 -26.07 -2.31
CA ASP A 285 -7.23 -27.14 -1.42
C ASP A 285 -7.91 -26.63 -0.14
N ASP A 286 -8.13 -27.53 0.81
CA ASP A 286 -8.75 -27.23 2.12
C ASP A 286 -7.90 -26.25 2.93
N VAL A 287 -6.57 -26.23 2.77
CA VAL A 287 -5.69 -25.26 3.43
C VAL A 287 -5.91 -23.87 2.86
N GLY A 288 -5.99 -23.75 1.53
CA GLY A 288 -6.33 -22.47 0.88
C GLY A 288 -7.68 -21.92 1.35
N ALA A 289 -8.69 -22.81 1.49
CA ALA A 289 -10.00 -22.46 2.02
C ALA A 289 -9.94 -22.04 3.50
N HIS A 290 -9.12 -22.72 4.31
CA HIS A 290 -8.87 -22.35 5.71
C HIS A 290 -8.28 -20.93 5.81
N LEU A 291 -7.21 -20.64 5.07
CA LEU A 291 -6.55 -19.32 5.07
C LEU A 291 -7.53 -18.20 4.66
N ALA A 292 -8.33 -18.43 3.63
CA ALA A 292 -9.31 -17.47 3.15
C ALA A 292 -10.40 -17.17 4.19
N LYS A 293 -10.87 -18.22 4.89
CA LYS A 293 -11.93 -18.13 5.90
C LYS A 293 -11.43 -17.50 7.20
N GLN A 294 -10.32 -17.98 7.75
CA GLN A 294 -9.76 -17.49 9.02
C GLN A 294 -9.20 -16.07 8.86
N GLY A 295 -8.61 -15.79 7.70
CA GLY A 295 -8.02 -14.47 7.40
C GLY A 295 -9.02 -13.39 6.99
N PRO A 296 -10.34 -13.61 6.90
CA PRO A 296 -11.37 -12.89 6.11
C PRO A 296 -10.78 -12.20 4.86
N GLU A 297 -10.26 -13.02 3.94
CA GLU A 297 -9.43 -12.51 2.84
C GLU A 297 -10.28 -11.91 1.70
N PHE A 298 -10.75 -10.67 1.93
CA PHE A 298 -11.43 -9.83 0.95
C PHE A 298 -10.75 -8.46 0.87
N GLY A 299 -10.60 -7.93 -0.34
CA GLY A 299 -9.98 -6.63 -0.57
C GLY A 299 -10.76 -5.48 0.08
N ALA A 300 -10.11 -4.70 0.95
CA ALA A 300 -10.74 -3.60 1.69
C ALA A 300 -11.36 -2.53 0.77
N THR A 301 -10.81 -2.35 -0.43
CA THR A 301 -11.20 -1.32 -1.40
C THR A 301 -12.23 -1.82 -2.41
N THR A 302 -12.08 -3.05 -2.90
CA THR A 302 -12.88 -3.61 -4.01
C THR A 302 -13.84 -4.71 -3.59
N GLY A 303 -13.71 -5.23 -2.36
CA GLY A 303 -14.48 -6.40 -1.88
C GLY A 303 -14.17 -7.71 -2.59
N ARG A 304 -13.20 -7.73 -3.54
CA ARG A 304 -12.81 -8.95 -4.26
C ARG A 304 -12.14 -9.94 -3.32
N ALA A 305 -12.45 -11.23 -3.50
CA ALA A 305 -11.75 -12.30 -2.79
C ALA A 305 -10.26 -12.28 -3.12
N ARG A 306 -9.43 -12.51 -2.11
CA ARG A 306 -7.98 -12.69 -2.27
C ARG A 306 -7.68 -14.15 -2.52
N ARG A 307 -6.77 -14.40 -3.44
CA ARG A 307 -6.11 -15.69 -3.65
C ARG A 307 -5.19 -15.92 -2.46
N CYS A 308 -5.13 -17.13 -1.92
CA CYS A 308 -4.32 -17.46 -0.74
C CYS A 308 -3.28 -18.52 -1.09
N GLY A 309 -2.13 -18.46 -0.44
CA GLY A 309 -1.04 -19.41 -0.65
C GLY A 309 -0.07 -19.45 0.54
N TRP A 310 0.84 -20.41 0.50
CA TRP A 310 1.86 -20.56 1.52
C TRP A 310 2.82 -19.36 1.57
N PHE A 311 3.46 -19.17 2.71
CA PHE A 311 4.52 -18.21 2.90
C PHE A 311 5.67 -18.45 1.90
N ASP A 312 6.16 -17.39 1.29
CA ASP A 312 7.15 -17.44 0.23
C ASP A 312 8.41 -16.67 0.64
N ALA A 313 9.42 -17.41 1.11
CA ALA A 313 10.68 -16.82 1.54
C ALA A 313 11.52 -16.29 0.37
N VAL A 314 11.32 -16.80 -0.85
CA VAL A 314 12.09 -16.36 -2.03
C VAL A 314 11.73 -14.93 -2.41
N ILE A 315 10.42 -14.66 -2.54
CA ILE A 315 9.96 -13.30 -2.85
C ILE A 315 10.26 -12.33 -1.71
N LEU A 316 10.23 -12.82 -0.47
CA LEU A 316 10.49 -11.96 0.68
C LEU A 316 11.96 -11.56 0.78
N ARG A 317 12.92 -12.45 0.52
CA ARG A 317 14.34 -12.09 0.42
C ARG A 317 14.56 -10.98 -0.60
N ARG A 318 13.96 -11.10 -1.80
CA ARG A 318 14.04 -10.05 -2.82
C ARG A 318 13.43 -8.73 -2.33
N ALA A 319 12.29 -8.78 -1.64
CA ALA A 319 11.67 -7.56 -1.07
C ALA A 319 12.57 -6.92 0.00
N ILE A 320 13.25 -7.72 0.82
CA ILE A 320 14.20 -7.24 1.84
C ILE A 320 15.37 -6.52 1.17
N ASP A 321 15.96 -7.11 0.14
CA ASP A 321 17.12 -6.53 -0.57
C ASP A 321 16.77 -5.22 -1.26
N VAL A 322 15.66 -5.20 -2.03
CA VAL A 322 15.22 -4.01 -2.79
C VAL A 322 14.87 -2.83 -1.88
N ASN A 323 14.36 -3.12 -0.68
CA ASN A 323 13.94 -2.10 0.27
C ASN A 323 14.96 -1.80 1.36
N SER A 324 16.04 -2.56 1.51
CA SER A 324 16.96 -2.48 2.65
C SER A 324 16.22 -2.60 3.99
N ILE A 325 15.36 -3.61 4.12
CA ILE A 325 14.49 -3.78 5.30
C ILE A 325 15.34 -4.01 6.55
N SER A 326 15.06 -3.23 7.59
CA SER A 326 15.75 -3.28 8.89
C SER A 326 15.15 -4.35 9.82
N GLY A 327 13.84 -4.58 9.71
CA GLY A 327 13.11 -5.57 10.47
C GLY A 327 11.72 -5.83 9.90
N ILE A 328 11.12 -6.93 10.31
CA ILE A 328 9.82 -7.41 9.84
C ILE A 328 8.75 -7.24 10.92
N CYS A 329 7.57 -6.82 10.51
CA CYS A 329 6.35 -7.03 11.27
C CYS A 329 5.60 -8.21 10.65
N LEU A 330 5.55 -9.33 11.35
CA LEU A 330 4.80 -10.51 10.94
C LEU A 330 3.34 -10.37 11.35
N THR A 331 2.43 -10.39 10.39
CA THR A 331 0.99 -10.22 10.64
C THR A 331 0.21 -11.49 10.38
N LYS A 332 -0.99 -11.58 10.97
CA LYS A 332 -1.92 -12.68 10.72
C LYS A 332 -1.35 -14.07 11.09
N LEU A 333 -0.53 -14.16 12.13
CA LEU A 333 -0.03 -15.42 12.64
C LEU A 333 -1.19 -16.32 13.09
N ASP A 334 -2.22 -15.73 13.69
CA ASP A 334 -3.46 -16.34 14.15
C ASP A 334 -4.24 -17.10 13.06
N VAL A 335 -4.04 -16.76 11.80
CA VAL A 335 -4.70 -17.43 10.67
C VAL A 335 -4.14 -18.85 10.44
N LEU A 336 -2.92 -19.12 10.90
CA LEU A 336 -2.29 -20.44 10.81
C LEU A 336 -2.70 -21.38 11.96
N ASP A 337 -3.41 -20.89 12.98
CA ASP A 337 -3.91 -21.72 14.10
C ASP A 337 -4.77 -22.87 13.58
N GLY A 338 -4.56 -24.04 14.14
CA GLY A 338 -5.29 -25.26 13.77
C GLY A 338 -4.71 -26.05 12.60
N LEU A 339 -3.62 -25.58 11.97
CA LEU A 339 -2.89 -26.36 10.96
C LEU A 339 -1.91 -27.33 11.64
N GLU A 340 -1.93 -28.60 11.24
CA GLU A 340 -0.98 -29.62 11.75
C GLU A 340 0.41 -29.45 11.14
N THR A 341 0.46 -29.04 9.87
CA THR A 341 1.70 -28.79 9.12
C THR A 341 1.60 -27.49 8.35
N ILE A 342 2.73 -26.79 8.19
CA ILE A 342 2.85 -25.53 7.47
C ILE A 342 4.00 -25.67 6.48
N ASN A 343 3.77 -25.26 5.23
CA ASN A 343 4.79 -25.25 4.20
C ASN A 343 5.35 -23.83 4.00
N ILE A 344 6.67 -23.74 3.90
CA ILE A 344 7.39 -22.51 3.55
C ILE A 344 8.05 -22.72 2.19
N CYS A 345 7.76 -21.86 1.21
CA CYS A 345 8.44 -21.90 -0.07
C CYS A 345 9.87 -21.36 0.10
N VAL A 346 10.86 -22.21 -0.18
CA VAL A 346 12.30 -21.90 -0.02
C VAL A 346 13.03 -21.74 -1.34
N GLY A 347 12.42 -22.13 -2.47
CA GLY A 347 12.98 -22.08 -3.80
C GLY A 347 11.94 -22.32 -4.88
N TYR A 348 12.34 -22.17 -6.14
CA TYR A 348 11.53 -22.54 -7.31
C TYR A 348 12.34 -23.40 -8.26
N LYS A 349 11.67 -24.30 -8.96
CA LYS A 349 12.22 -25.10 -10.05
C LYS A 349 11.43 -24.89 -11.33
N ASP A 350 12.14 -24.89 -12.48
CA ASP A 350 11.52 -24.94 -13.78
C ASP A 350 10.97 -26.34 -14.13
N ALA A 351 10.38 -26.49 -15.31
CA ALA A 351 9.86 -27.76 -15.79
C ALA A 351 10.94 -28.87 -15.94
N ASN A 352 12.21 -28.51 -15.98
CA ASN A 352 13.36 -29.42 -16.06
C ASN A 352 13.95 -29.75 -14.68
N GLY A 353 13.39 -29.20 -13.61
CA GLY A 353 13.88 -29.38 -12.23
C GLY A 353 15.08 -28.49 -11.88
N VAL A 354 15.40 -27.48 -12.68
CA VAL A 354 16.50 -26.54 -12.43
C VAL A 354 16.03 -25.43 -11.50
N ASP A 355 16.86 -25.05 -10.54
CA ASP A 355 16.58 -23.95 -9.62
C ASP A 355 16.56 -22.62 -10.36
N VAL A 356 15.54 -21.80 -10.13
CA VAL A 356 15.30 -20.53 -10.80
C VAL A 356 15.03 -19.41 -9.79
N ALA A 357 15.59 -18.23 -10.06
CA ALA A 357 15.28 -16.99 -9.35
C ALA A 357 14.50 -16.03 -10.29
N PRO A 358 13.17 -15.99 -10.21
CA PRO A 358 12.36 -15.17 -11.12
C PRO A 358 12.52 -13.68 -10.83
N THR A 359 12.43 -12.86 -11.90
CA THR A 359 12.61 -11.40 -11.82
C THR A 359 11.39 -10.59 -12.24
N ASP A 360 10.50 -11.17 -13.03
CA ASP A 360 9.28 -10.56 -13.60
C ASP A 360 8.14 -11.58 -13.70
N ALA A 361 6.93 -11.14 -14.07
CA ALA A 361 5.77 -12.03 -14.13
C ALA A 361 5.95 -13.21 -15.08
N ASP A 362 6.57 -13.00 -16.24
CA ASP A 362 6.73 -14.06 -17.22
C ASP A 362 7.68 -15.16 -16.73
N SER A 363 8.72 -14.78 -15.98
CA SER A 363 9.67 -15.72 -15.38
C SER A 363 9.07 -16.58 -14.24
N TYR A 364 7.90 -16.21 -13.71
CA TYR A 364 7.16 -17.04 -12.73
C TYR A 364 6.29 -18.11 -13.40
N VAL A 365 6.02 -18.00 -14.71
CA VAL A 365 5.12 -18.92 -15.39
C VAL A 365 5.67 -20.34 -15.42
N GLY A 366 4.88 -21.30 -14.92
CA GLY A 366 5.26 -22.73 -14.93
C GLY A 366 6.27 -23.13 -13.85
N LEU A 367 6.68 -22.21 -12.96
CA LEU A 367 7.56 -22.57 -11.86
C LEU A 367 6.85 -23.46 -10.83
N GLN A 368 7.61 -24.41 -10.29
CA GLN A 368 7.20 -25.29 -9.21
C GLN A 368 7.83 -24.79 -7.92
N PRO A 369 7.03 -24.43 -6.89
CA PRO A 369 7.58 -24.07 -5.58
C PRO A 369 8.22 -25.28 -4.90
N VAL A 370 9.35 -25.06 -4.27
CA VAL A 370 10.03 -26.04 -3.40
C VAL A 370 9.69 -25.68 -1.97
N TYR A 371 9.05 -26.62 -1.29
CA TYR A 371 8.59 -26.41 0.09
C TYR A 371 9.50 -27.08 1.11
N GLU A 372 9.67 -26.39 2.24
CA GLU A 372 10.09 -26.95 3.51
C GLU A 372 8.87 -27.08 4.40
N GLU A 373 8.58 -28.30 4.89
CA GLU A 373 7.48 -28.56 5.80
C GLU A 373 7.96 -28.38 7.24
N VAL A 374 7.19 -27.64 8.04
CA VAL A 374 7.42 -27.43 9.46
C VAL A 374 6.18 -27.82 10.27
N PRO A 375 6.33 -28.24 11.54
CA PRO A 375 5.20 -28.54 12.40
C PRO A 375 4.33 -27.30 12.62
N GLY A 376 3.02 -27.45 12.45
CA GLY A 376 2.04 -26.45 12.81
C GLY A 376 1.66 -26.50 14.30
N TRP A 377 0.60 -25.82 14.67
CA TRP A 377 0.09 -25.77 16.03
C TRP A 377 -1.42 -25.71 16.05
N THR A 378 -2.01 -26.27 17.10
CA THR A 378 -3.47 -26.33 17.29
C THR A 378 -3.97 -25.34 18.34
N GLU A 379 -3.09 -24.84 19.19
CA GLU A 379 -3.39 -23.83 20.20
C GLU A 379 -3.60 -22.47 19.56
N SER A 380 -4.41 -21.62 20.19
CA SER A 380 -4.67 -20.29 19.68
C SER A 380 -3.50 -19.32 19.95
N THR A 381 -3.12 -18.55 18.94
CA THR A 381 -2.18 -17.42 19.05
C THR A 381 -2.91 -16.09 19.20
N VAL A 382 -4.25 -16.08 19.08
CA VAL A 382 -5.06 -14.86 19.14
C VAL A 382 -4.87 -14.12 20.46
N GLY A 383 -4.51 -12.85 20.39
CA GLY A 383 -4.40 -11.97 21.54
C GLY A 383 -3.16 -12.18 22.40
N ALA A 384 -2.22 -13.07 22.02
CA ALA A 384 -0.95 -13.23 22.72
C ALA A 384 -0.18 -11.89 22.75
N LYS A 385 0.40 -11.55 23.90
CA LYS A 385 1.10 -10.28 24.15
C LYS A 385 2.59 -10.46 24.42
N THR A 386 3.02 -11.69 24.63
CA THR A 386 4.44 -12.04 24.82
C THR A 386 4.81 -13.26 23.99
N LEU A 387 6.11 -13.46 23.76
CA LEU A 387 6.59 -14.65 23.02
C LEU A 387 6.27 -15.96 23.75
N GLU A 388 6.30 -15.92 25.09
CA GLU A 388 6.08 -17.07 25.94
C GLU A 388 4.64 -17.59 25.86
N GLU A 389 3.68 -16.72 25.56
CA GLU A 389 2.28 -17.06 25.35
C GLU A 389 2.02 -17.77 24.02
N LEU A 390 2.96 -17.65 23.07
CA LEU A 390 2.84 -18.34 21.78
C LEU A 390 3.21 -19.82 21.88
N PRO A 391 2.51 -20.72 21.16
CA PRO A 391 2.88 -22.12 21.04
C PRO A 391 4.34 -22.31 20.63
N ALA A 392 4.98 -23.39 21.10
CA ALA A 392 6.38 -23.68 20.80
C ALA A 392 6.65 -23.76 19.28
N ASN A 393 5.72 -24.42 18.55
CA ASN A 393 5.83 -24.54 17.09
C ASN A 393 5.64 -23.19 16.37
N ALA A 394 4.78 -22.30 16.88
CA ALA A 394 4.63 -20.96 16.33
C ALA A 394 5.94 -20.15 16.47
N ARG A 395 6.60 -20.26 17.63
CA ARG A 395 7.93 -19.64 17.82
C ARG A 395 8.99 -20.25 16.91
N ALA A 396 9.00 -21.59 16.77
CA ALA A 396 9.92 -22.29 15.86
C ALA A 396 9.70 -21.87 14.40
N TYR A 397 8.44 -21.74 13.97
CA TYR A 397 8.08 -21.22 12.64
C TYR A 397 8.66 -19.83 12.41
N MET A 398 8.48 -18.90 13.36
CA MET A 398 9.00 -17.55 13.24
C MET A 398 10.53 -17.52 13.17
N THR A 399 11.22 -18.29 14.02
CA THR A 399 12.67 -18.45 13.98
C THR A 399 13.14 -18.98 12.62
N ARG A 400 12.43 -19.98 12.09
CA ARG A 400 12.75 -20.52 10.77
C ARG A 400 12.54 -19.52 9.64
N VAL A 401 11.49 -18.71 9.73
CA VAL A 401 11.26 -17.61 8.80
C VAL A 401 12.42 -16.60 8.84
N GLU A 402 12.85 -16.15 10.02
CA GLU A 402 14.01 -15.23 10.17
C GLU A 402 15.29 -15.79 9.52
N GLU A 403 15.59 -17.07 9.76
CA GLU A 403 16.76 -17.75 9.16
C GLU A 403 16.68 -17.76 7.63
N LEU A 404 15.49 -18.05 7.07
CA LEU A 404 15.29 -18.16 5.64
C LEU A 404 15.34 -16.80 4.92
N ILE A 405 14.87 -15.75 5.56
CA ILE A 405 14.79 -14.41 4.94
C ILE A 405 15.99 -13.51 5.26
N GLY A 406 16.73 -13.81 6.32
CA GLY A 406 17.91 -13.05 6.74
C GLY A 406 17.60 -11.69 7.37
N ALA A 407 16.39 -11.50 7.91
CA ALA A 407 15.99 -10.28 8.61
C ALA A 407 15.21 -10.63 9.89
N PRO A 408 15.35 -9.83 10.99
CA PRO A 408 14.70 -10.12 12.25
C PRO A 408 13.21 -9.78 12.21
N ILE A 409 12.40 -10.52 12.96
CA ILE A 409 11.01 -10.20 13.25
C ILE A 409 10.99 -9.31 14.49
N ASP A 410 10.62 -8.06 14.32
CA ASP A 410 10.61 -7.07 15.40
C ASP A 410 9.23 -6.89 16.03
N ILE A 411 8.17 -7.17 15.26
CA ILE A 411 6.78 -7.02 15.69
C ILE A 411 5.98 -8.24 15.19
N ILE A 412 5.07 -8.73 16.04
CA ILE A 412 4.17 -9.83 15.69
C ILE A 412 2.73 -9.36 15.96
N SER A 413 1.89 -9.40 14.96
CA SER A 413 0.45 -9.11 15.11
C SER A 413 -0.32 -10.40 15.28
N THR A 414 -0.95 -10.57 16.43
CA THR A 414 -1.69 -11.76 16.89
C THR A 414 -3.21 -11.61 16.81
N GLY A 415 -3.71 -10.53 16.18
CA GLY A 415 -5.13 -10.28 15.98
C GLY A 415 -5.39 -8.92 15.31
N PRO A 416 -6.66 -8.56 15.08
CA PRO A 416 -7.02 -7.33 14.35
C PRO A 416 -6.89 -6.03 15.16
N ASP A 417 -7.04 -6.10 16.51
CA ASP A 417 -6.93 -4.92 17.38
C ASP A 417 -5.47 -4.48 17.55
N ARG A 418 -5.25 -3.17 17.77
CA ARG A 418 -3.91 -2.61 18.01
C ARG A 418 -3.20 -3.23 19.21
N ASN A 419 -3.95 -3.60 20.25
CA ASN A 419 -3.42 -4.18 21.48
C ASN A 419 -3.04 -5.67 21.34
N GLU A 420 -3.44 -6.32 20.24
CA GLU A 420 -3.09 -7.71 19.93
C GLU A 420 -1.78 -7.74 19.13
N THR A 421 -0.72 -7.24 19.76
CA THR A 421 0.58 -7.08 19.11
C THR A 421 1.70 -7.31 20.13
N ILE A 422 2.71 -8.09 19.74
CA ILE A 422 3.95 -8.31 20.48
C ILE A 422 5.02 -7.43 19.83
N VAL A 423 5.64 -6.54 20.60
CA VAL A 423 6.73 -5.68 20.14
C VAL A 423 8.03 -6.18 20.76
N LEU A 424 8.90 -6.81 19.96
CA LEU A 424 10.20 -7.30 20.39
C LEU A 424 11.26 -6.21 20.32
N ARG A 425 11.19 -5.40 19.26
CA ARG A 425 12.03 -4.22 19.04
C ARG A 425 11.19 -3.11 18.44
N HIS A 426 11.21 -1.95 19.07
CA HIS A 426 10.45 -0.81 18.57
C HIS A 426 11.26 -0.03 17.53
N PRO A 427 10.73 0.23 16.31
CA PRO A 427 11.46 0.91 15.23
C PRO A 427 11.94 2.33 15.57
N CYS A 428 11.30 2.99 16.53
CA CYS A 428 11.66 4.33 16.99
C CYS A 428 12.57 4.31 18.26
N ALA A 429 12.93 3.14 18.78
CA ALA A 429 13.79 3.03 19.97
C ALA A 429 15.27 3.29 19.66
#